data_f15565d7f94c779b39adfdb8c61e96fa
#
_entry.id   f15565d7f94c779b39adfdb8c61e96fa
#
_cell.length_a   1.000
_cell.length_b   1.000
_cell.length_c   1.000
_cell.angle_alpha   90.00
_cell.angle_beta   90.00
_cell.angle_gamma   90.00
#
_symmetry.space_group_name_H-M   'P 1'
#
loop_
_entity.id
_entity.type
_entity.pdbx_description
1 polymer ?
#
loop_
_entity_poly.entity_id
_entity_poly.type
_entity_poly.pdbx_seq_one_letter_code
_entity_poly.pdbx_strand_id
1 'polypeptide(L)'
;MALVQVEAYLGRKKKYFSTKVYLKPEQWDAKKLVVKNHPNADALNRLLYEFISVIEKKELELWQQGKCISLELLKKALITQENNASFISFFKQEVMNSSLKGSTKRNHLSTLILLQEFKKDITFSDLTFEFVSSFEYFLQSKGYHTNTIAKHMKHLKRHVNIAINKEYIEIQKYAFRKYKIKTVENKH
;
A
#
# COMPACT_ATOMS: atom_id res chain seq x y z
N MET A 1 0.67 -18.88 11.68
CA MET A 1 1.81 -18.13 11.15
C MET A 1 2.04 -16.91 12.01
N ALA A 2 3.30 -16.56 12.29
CA ALA A 2 3.69 -15.38 13.06
C ALA A 2 4.33 -14.35 12.12
N LEU A 3 4.09 -13.06 12.37
CA LEU A 3 4.68 -11.96 11.62
C LEU A 3 6.13 -11.75 12.08
N VAL A 4 7.07 -11.69 11.14
CA VAL A 4 8.45 -11.27 11.42
C VAL A 4 8.48 -9.75 11.51
N GLN A 5 9.09 -9.23 12.57
CA GLN A 5 9.20 -7.80 12.81
C GLN A 5 10.67 -7.42 13.09
N VAL A 6 11.07 -6.24 12.64
CA VAL A 6 12.35 -5.64 13.04
C VAL A 6 12.15 -4.82 14.30
N GLU A 7 12.87 -5.13 15.36
CA GLU A 7 12.90 -4.32 16.58
C GLU A 7 13.98 -3.23 16.45
N ALA A 8 13.56 -1.97 16.56
CA ALA A 8 14.47 -0.85 16.72
C ALA A 8 14.45 -0.37 18.19
N TYR A 9 15.63 -0.11 18.75
CA TYR A 9 15.81 0.31 20.12
C TYR A 9 16.58 1.63 20.18
N LEU A 10 16.00 2.64 20.82
CA LEU A 10 16.63 3.94 20.98
C LEU A 10 16.15 4.60 22.28
N GLY A 11 17.07 5.13 23.09
CA GLY A 11 16.75 5.92 24.28
C GLY A 11 15.84 5.16 25.28
N ARG A 12 16.11 3.88 25.54
CA ARG A 12 15.32 2.97 26.38
C ARG A 12 13.88 2.70 25.89
N LYS A 13 13.56 3.06 24.64
CA LYS A 13 12.28 2.77 24.01
C LYS A 13 12.47 1.76 22.88
N LYS A 14 11.45 0.92 22.66
CA LYS A 14 11.42 -0.07 21.59
C LYS A 14 10.31 0.28 20.61
N LYS A 15 10.53 -0.02 19.34
CA LYS A 15 9.52 0.05 18.30
C LYS A 15 9.68 -1.11 17.32
N TYR A 16 8.57 -1.69 16.90
CA TYR A 16 8.53 -2.79 15.97
C TYR A 16 8.08 -2.32 14.61
N PHE A 17 8.80 -2.75 13.57
CA PHE A 17 8.48 -2.48 12.17
C PHE A 17 8.08 -3.78 11.50
N SER A 18 6.90 -3.80 10.87
CA SER A 18 6.37 -4.96 10.17
C SER A 18 7.13 -5.21 8.87
N THR A 19 7.69 -6.41 8.71
CA THR A 19 8.32 -6.83 7.44
C THR A 19 7.31 -7.36 6.42
N LYS A 20 6.05 -7.56 6.85
CA LYS A 20 4.98 -8.22 6.06
C LYS A 20 5.31 -9.69 5.70
N VAL A 21 6.34 -10.27 6.31
CA VAL A 21 6.73 -11.67 6.17
C VAL A 21 6.11 -12.48 7.30
N TYR A 22 5.37 -13.53 6.95
CA TYR A 22 4.70 -14.42 7.88
C TYR A 22 5.31 -15.82 7.78
N LEU A 23 5.75 -16.36 8.91
CA LEU A 23 6.41 -17.66 8.99
C LEU A 23 5.74 -18.56 10.04
N LYS A 24 5.93 -19.86 9.91
CA LYS A 24 5.66 -20.80 11.00
C LYS A 24 6.85 -20.78 11.97
N PRO A 25 6.63 -21.09 13.27
CA PRO A 25 7.71 -21.08 14.27
C PRO A 25 8.94 -21.92 13.87
N GLU A 26 8.73 -23.08 13.26
CA GLU A 26 9.79 -23.99 12.80
C GLU A 26 10.62 -23.43 11.63
N GLN A 27 10.12 -22.40 10.95
CA GLN A 27 10.79 -21.74 9.81
C GLN A 27 11.66 -20.55 10.23
N TRP A 28 11.79 -20.29 11.54
CA TRP A 28 12.60 -19.20 12.06
C TRP A 28 13.72 -19.72 12.95
N ASP A 29 14.94 -19.24 12.73
CA ASP A 29 16.08 -19.46 13.61
C ASP A 29 16.28 -18.23 14.50
N ALA A 30 15.86 -18.35 15.76
CA ALA A 30 15.92 -17.23 16.71
C ALA A 30 17.36 -16.86 17.14
N LYS A 31 18.33 -17.76 16.98
CA LYS A 31 19.75 -17.48 17.32
C LYS A 31 20.45 -16.73 16.19
N LYS A 32 20.19 -17.16 14.95
CA LYS A 32 20.81 -16.58 13.75
C LYS A 32 19.96 -15.43 13.16
N LEU A 33 18.72 -15.26 13.62
CA LEU A 33 17.74 -14.29 13.11
C LEU A 33 17.50 -14.43 11.59
N VAL A 34 17.36 -15.67 11.13
CA VAL A 34 17.16 -15.99 9.69
C VAL A 34 16.02 -16.99 9.50
N VAL A 35 15.45 -16.94 8.30
CA VAL A 35 14.50 -17.94 7.83
C VAL A 35 15.25 -19.22 7.51
N LYS A 36 14.72 -20.37 7.99
CA LYS A 36 15.20 -21.72 7.70
C LYS A 36 14.02 -22.63 7.35
N ASN A 37 14.29 -23.79 6.78
CA ASN A 37 13.27 -24.81 6.48
C ASN A 37 12.06 -24.29 5.68
N HIS A 38 12.28 -23.30 4.82
CA HIS A 38 11.28 -22.74 3.93
C HIS A 38 11.76 -22.86 2.48
N PRO A 39 10.93 -23.25 1.48
CA PRO A 39 11.35 -23.40 0.08
C PRO A 39 12.02 -22.14 -0.50
N ASN A 40 11.61 -20.96 -0.04
CA ASN A 40 12.16 -19.67 -0.45
C ASN A 40 12.99 -18.99 0.66
N ALA A 41 13.68 -19.75 1.50
CA ALA A 41 14.40 -19.21 2.66
C ALA A 41 15.39 -18.11 2.25
N ASP A 42 16.19 -18.33 1.21
CA ASP A 42 17.20 -17.36 0.76
C ASP A 42 16.58 -16.07 0.24
N ALA A 43 15.48 -16.17 -0.52
CA ALA A 43 14.76 -15.00 -1.01
C ALA A 43 14.13 -14.20 0.13
N LEU A 44 13.55 -14.86 1.12
CA LEU A 44 12.98 -14.23 2.30
C LEU A 44 14.06 -13.58 3.18
N ASN A 45 15.19 -14.24 3.38
CA ASN A 45 16.32 -13.66 4.11
C ASN A 45 16.85 -12.41 3.41
N ARG A 46 17.00 -12.44 2.09
CA ARG A 46 17.39 -11.26 1.28
C ARG A 46 16.42 -10.10 1.47
N LEU A 47 15.11 -10.38 1.39
CA LEU A 47 14.06 -9.39 1.60
C LEU A 47 14.11 -8.77 3.00
N LEU A 48 14.38 -9.58 4.04
CA LEU A 48 14.54 -9.09 5.42
C LEU A 48 15.77 -8.20 5.56
N TYR A 49 16.91 -8.56 4.96
CA TYR A 49 18.12 -7.73 4.94
C TYR A 49 17.88 -6.41 4.18
N GLU A 50 17.23 -6.45 3.03
CA GLU A 50 16.87 -5.24 2.28
C GLU A 50 15.97 -4.32 3.12
N PHE A 51 15.00 -4.88 3.86
CA PHE A 51 14.14 -4.11 4.75
C PHE A 51 14.93 -3.41 5.87
N ILE A 52 15.88 -4.11 6.50
CA ILE A 52 16.78 -3.53 7.52
C ILE A 52 17.61 -2.40 6.90
N SER A 53 18.23 -2.64 5.74
CA SER A 53 19.04 -1.64 5.04
C SER A 53 18.26 -0.36 4.71
N VAL A 54 16.95 -0.47 4.38
CA VAL A 54 16.09 0.69 4.16
C VAL A 54 15.91 1.49 5.46
N ILE A 55 15.75 0.83 6.60
CA ILE A 55 15.62 1.47 7.91
C ILE A 55 16.93 2.20 8.27
N GLU A 56 18.08 1.52 8.14
CA GLU A 56 19.41 2.07 8.43
C GLU A 56 19.75 3.26 7.52
N LYS A 57 19.46 3.14 6.22
CA LYS A 57 19.63 4.25 5.29
C LYS A 57 18.80 5.47 5.69
N LYS A 58 17.56 5.24 6.13
CA LYS A 58 16.67 6.33 6.55
C LYS A 58 17.13 6.99 7.85
N GLU A 59 17.66 6.21 8.77
CA GLU A 59 18.31 6.71 9.98
C GLU A 59 19.48 7.61 9.62
N LEU A 60 20.36 7.15 8.73
CA LEU A 60 21.53 7.90 8.27
C LEU A 60 21.13 9.22 7.56
N GLU A 61 20.10 9.20 6.71
CA GLU A 61 19.57 10.40 6.06
C GLU A 61 19.08 11.44 7.07
N LEU A 62 18.36 11.00 8.12
CA LEU A 62 17.87 11.87 9.20
C LEU A 62 19.04 12.48 9.99
N TRP A 63 20.06 11.67 10.27
CA TRP A 63 21.26 12.12 10.95
C TRP A 63 22.04 13.16 10.13
N GLN A 64 22.23 12.93 8.84
CA GLN A 64 22.88 13.86 7.92
C GLN A 64 22.14 15.21 7.80
N GLN A 65 20.82 15.21 7.98
CA GLN A 65 19.99 16.41 8.03
C GLN A 65 20.08 17.16 9.38
N GLY A 66 20.92 16.72 10.33
CA GLY A 66 21.03 17.31 11.65
C GLY A 66 19.78 17.14 12.52
N LYS A 67 18.88 16.22 12.17
CA LYS A 67 17.66 15.98 12.94
C LYS A 67 17.92 15.06 14.10
N CYS A 68 17.36 15.39 15.27
CA CYS A 68 17.36 14.50 16.42
C CYS A 68 16.59 13.23 16.05
N ILE A 69 17.28 12.08 16.02
CA ILE A 69 16.66 10.80 15.66
C ILE A 69 15.72 10.37 16.79
N SER A 70 14.50 10.04 16.44
CA SER A 70 13.53 9.38 17.31
C SER A 70 12.85 8.24 16.57
N LEU A 71 12.41 7.22 17.30
CA LEU A 71 11.69 6.08 16.70
C LEU A 71 10.40 6.50 16.00
N GLU A 72 9.75 7.58 16.49
CA GLU A 72 8.56 8.16 15.84
C GLU A 72 8.91 8.83 14.51
N LEU A 73 10.00 9.62 14.50
CA LEU A 73 10.47 10.29 13.29
C LEU A 73 10.90 9.27 12.23
N LEU A 74 11.60 8.20 12.65
CA LEU A 74 12.01 7.11 11.77
C LEU A 74 10.79 6.39 11.18
N LYS A 75 9.80 6.05 12.01
CA LYS A 75 8.55 5.44 11.52
C LYS A 75 7.85 6.35 10.51
N LYS A 76 7.72 7.63 10.83
CA LYS A 76 7.07 8.63 9.94
C LYS A 76 7.81 8.75 8.61
N ALA A 77 9.15 8.75 8.63
CA ALA A 77 9.97 8.85 7.43
C ALA A 77 9.86 7.60 6.54
N LEU A 78 9.76 6.40 7.13
CA LEU A 78 9.54 5.15 6.40
C LEU A 78 8.14 5.10 5.77
N ILE A 79 7.10 5.51 6.49
CA ILE A 79 5.74 5.61 5.95
C ILE A 79 5.69 6.62 4.79
N THR A 80 6.41 7.74 4.87
CA THR A 80 6.48 8.72 3.78
C THR A 80 7.13 8.12 2.54
N GLN A 81 8.16 7.28 2.69
CA GLN A 81 8.79 6.57 1.57
C GLN A 81 7.84 5.53 0.96
N GLU A 82 7.09 4.77 1.76
CA GLU A 82 6.06 3.85 1.28
C GLU A 82 4.91 4.61 0.57
N ASN A 83 4.52 5.78 1.08
CA ASN A 83 3.48 6.62 0.48
C ASN A 83 3.87 7.17 -0.91
N ASN A 84 5.16 7.29 -1.20
CA ASN A 84 5.67 7.63 -2.54
C ASN A 84 5.81 6.40 -3.46
N ALA A 85 5.52 5.20 -2.97
CA ALA A 85 5.46 4.02 -3.83
C ALA A 85 4.28 4.11 -4.80
N SER A 86 4.42 3.46 -5.96
CA SER A 86 3.42 3.49 -7.01
C SER A 86 2.14 2.75 -6.63
N PHE A 87 1.04 3.49 -6.48
CA PHE A 87 -0.29 2.91 -6.32
C PHE A 87 -0.74 2.13 -7.56
N ILE A 88 -0.29 2.55 -8.74
CA ILE A 88 -0.57 1.85 -10.01
C ILE A 88 0.01 0.43 -9.99
N SER A 89 1.28 0.29 -9.58
CA SER A 89 1.94 -1.01 -9.47
C SER A 89 1.28 -1.89 -8.40
N PHE A 90 0.95 -1.31 -7.26
CA PHE A 90 0.21 -1.97 -6.18
C PHE A 90 -1.16 -2.48 -6.66
N PHE A 91 -1.97 -1.62 -7.29
CA PHE A 91 -3.29 -1.98 -7.81
C PHE A 91 -3.19 -3.16 -8.77
N LYS A 92 -2.26 -3.11 -9.74
CA LYS A 92 -2.03 -4.19 -10.71
C LYS A 92 -1.69 -5.50 -10.01
N GLN A 93 -0.77 -5.47 -9.06
CA GLN A 93 -0.31 -6.64 -8.32
C GLN A 93 -1.45 -7.27 -7.49
N GLU A 94 -2.26 -6.44 -6.79
CA GLU A 94 -3.41 -6.92 -6.01
C GLU A 94 -4.46 -7.60 -6.90
N VAL A 95 -4.72 -7.07 -8.09
CA VAL A 95 -5.65 -7.69 -9.05
C VAL A 95 -5.09 -9.03 -9.53
N MET A 96 -3.81 -9.09 -9.94
CA MET A 96 -3.19 -10.30 -10.48
C MET A 96 -3.13 -11.42 -9.44
N ASN A 97 -2.79 -11.11 -8.19
CA ASN A 97 -2.65 -12.06 -7.09
C ASN A 97 -3.99 -12.44 -6.42
N SER A 98 -5.10 -11.78 -6.81
CA SER A 98 -6.42 -12.08 -6.23
C SER A 98 -7.00 -13.40 -6.73
N SER A 99 -7.91 -14.00 -5.95
CA SER A 99 -8.73 -15.16 -6.35
C SER A 99 -9.95 -14.80 -7.23
N LEU A 100 -10.04 -13.55 -7.72
CA LEU A 100 -11.16 -13.09 -8.54
C LEU A 100 -11.24 -13.83 -9.87
N LYS A 101 -12.46 -14.05 -10.37
CA LYS A 101 -12.71 -14.60 -11.72
C LYS A 101 -12.06 -13.72 -12.80
N GLY A 102 -11.62 -14.31 -13.90
CA GLY A 102 -10.92 -13.61 -14.97
C GLY A 102 -11.70 -12.41 -15.55
N SER A 103 -13.02 -12.51 -15.69
CA SER A 103 -13.88 -11.38 -16.10
C SER A 103 -13.83 -10.22 -15.11
N THR A 104 -13.86 -10.52 -13.80
CA THR A 104 -13.76 -9.51 -12.74
C THR A 104 -12.36 -8.86 -12.73
N LYS A 105 -11.30 -9.64 -12.89
CA LYS A 105 -9.93 -9.10 -13.03
C LYS A 105 -9.84 -8.12 -14.20
N ARG A 106 -10.38 -8.46 -15.38
CA ARG A 106 -10.44 -7.56 -16.55
C ARG A 106 -11.17 -6.24 -16.24
N ASN A 107 -12.28 -6.30 -15.50
CA ASN A 107 -13.02 -5.11 -15.08
C ASN A 107 -12.19 -4.21 -14.14
N HIS A 108 -11.42 -4.79 -13.21
CA HIS A 108 -10.51 -4.01 -12.37
C HIS A 108 -9.36 -3.40 -13.18
N LEU A 109 -8.78 -4.15 -14.11
CA LEU A 109 -7.71 -3.66 -14.98
C LEU A 109 -8.18 -2.53 -15.91
N SER A 110 -9.44 -2.55 -16.39
CA SER A 110 -10.00 -1.42 -17.14
C SER A 110 -10.05 -0.14 -16.31
N THR A 111 -10.30 -0.25 -15.00
CA THR A 111 -10.22 0.90 -14.09
C THR A 111 -8.77 1.40 -13.93
N LEU A 112 -7.81 0.48 -13.86
CA LEU A 112 -6.39 0.83 -13.78
C LEU A 112 -5.93 1.61 -15.02
N ILE A 113 -6.36 1.20 -16.22
CA ILE A 113 -6.05 1.93 -17.46
C ILE A 113 -6.59 3.35 -17.40
N LEU A 114 -7.83 3.55 -16.96
CA LEU A 114 -8.44 4.88 -16.82
C LEU A 114 -7.73 5.74 -15.77
N LEU A 115 -7.25 5.13 -14.67
CA LEU A 115 -6.44 5.83 -13.68
C LEU A 115 -5.11 6.31 -14.27
N GLN A 116 -4.42 5.47 -15.06
CA GLN A 116 -3.18 5.84 -15.74
C GLN A 116 -3.38 6.90 -16.84
N GLU A 117 -4.53 6.90 -17.50
CA GLU A 117 -4.93 7.93 -18.46
C GLU A 117 -5.18 9.27 -17.76
N PHE A 118 -5.82 9.24 -16.58
CA PHE A 118 -6.07 10.41 -15.75
C PHE A 118 -4.79 11.01 -15.19
N LYS A 119 -3.91 10.17 -14.62
CA LYS A 119 -2.60 10.55 -14.09
C LYS A 119 -1.63 9.39 -14.23
N LYS A 120 -0.56 9.58 -15.00
CA LYS A 120 0.40 8.52 -15.36
C LYS A 120 1.03 7.85 -14.13
N ASP A 121 1.50 8.67 -13.19
CA ASP A 121 2.15 8.22 -11.97
C ASP A 121 1.29 8.62 -10.76
N ILE A 122 0.66 7.63 -10.14
CA ILE A 122 -0.15 7.80 -8.94
C ILE A 122 0.56 7.12 -7.79
N THR A 123 0.82 7.88 -6.73
CA THR A 123 1.38 7.39 -5.46
C THR A 123 0.27 7.24 -4.41
N PHE A 124 0.57 6.59 -3.29
CA PHE A 124 -0.39 6.50 -2.18
C PHE A 124 -0.70 7.87 -1.57
N SER A 125 0.24 8.83 -1.61
CA SER A 125 0.03 10.19 -1.13
C SER A 125 -0.89 11.03 -2.01
N ASP A 126 -1.05 10.66 -3.27
CA ASP A 126 -1.98 11.33 -4.20
C ASP A 126 -3.45 11.02 -3.89
N LEU A 127 -3.74 9.92 -3.21
CA LEU A 127 -5.10 9.41 -3.01
C LEU A 127 -5.89 10.24 -1.97
N THR A 128 -6.07 11.51 -2.27
CA THR A 128 -6.85 12.46 -1.47
C THR A 128 -8.32 12.51 -1.89
N PHE A 129 -9.14 13.22 -1.11
CA PHE A 129 -10.54 13.48 -1.50
C PHE A 129 -10.63 14.22 -2.83
N GLU A 130 -9.74 15.21 -3.04
CA GLU A 130 -9.66 16.00 -4.27
C GLU A 130 -9.30 15.12 -5.46
N PHE A 131 -8.36 14.19 -5.29
CA PHE A 131 -8.00 13.21 -6.32
C PHE A 131 -9.21 12.36 -6.74
N VAL A 132 -9.94 11.81 -5.76
CA VAL A 132 -11.12 10.96 -6.01
C VAL A 132 -12.21 11.74 -6.74
N SER A 133 -12.45 12.99 -6.34
CA SER A 133 -13.44 13.86 -6.97
C SER A 133 -13.03 14.25 -8.40
N SER A 134 -11.76 14.56 -8.61
CA SER A 134 -11.21 14.90 -9.94
C SER A 134 -11.23 13.71 -10.89
N PHE A 135 -11.01 12.50 -10.38
CA PHE A 135 -11.13 11.27 -11.19
C PHE A 135 -12.59 11.00 -11.60
N GLU A 136 -13.57 11.24 -10.70
CA GLU A 136 -14.99 11.18 -11.07
C GLU A 136 -15.31 12.16 -12.19
N TYR A 137 -14.86 13.42 -12.06
CA TYR A 137 -15.06 14.44 -13.08
C TYR A 137 -14.41 14.07 -14.43
N PHE A 138 -13.20 13.53 -14.41
CA PHE A 138 -12.55 12.99 -15.61
C PHE A 138 -13.37 11.90 -16.29
N LEU A 139 -13.97 10.97 -15.55
CA LEU A 139 -14.85 9.96 -16.12
C LEU A 139 -16.12 10.57 -16.71
N GLN A 140 -16.69 11.60 -16.07
CA GLN A 140 -17.85 12.35 -16.61
C GLN A 140 -17.50 13.06 -17.92
N SER A 141 -16.36 13.74 -17.99
CA SER A 141 -15.89 14.44 -19.19
C SER A 141 -15.64 13.51 -20.38
N LYS A 142 -15.34 12.22 -20.10
CA LYS A 142 -15.26 11.15 -21.12
C LYS A 142 -16.63 10.59 -21.55
N GLY A 143 -17.73 11.11 -21.03
CA GLY A 143 -19.09 10.69 -21.38
C GLY A 143 -19.55 9.39 -20.75
N TYR A 144 -18.88 8.89 -19.68
CA TYR A 144 -19.35 7.69 -19.00
C TYR A 144 -20.65 7.93 -18.24
N HIS A 145 -21.57 6.96 -18.33
CA HIS A 145 -22.83 6.97 -17.57
C HIS A 145 -22.59 6.77 -16.07
N THR A 146 -23.47 7.32 -15.23
CA THR A 146 -23.37 7.32 -13.76
C THR A 146 -23.07 5.93 -13.18
N ASN A 147 -23.76 4.88 -13.64
CA ASN A 147 -23.53 3.52 -13.14
C ASN A 147 -22.16 2.94 -13.55
N THR A 148 -21.64 3.34 -14.71
CA THR A 148 -20.29 2.97 -15.16
C THR A 148 -19.23 3.69 -14.32
N ILE A 149 -19.43 4.97 -14.05
CA ILE A 149 -18.59 5.76 -13.14
C ILE A 149 -18.59 5.11 -11.75
N ALA A 150 -19.79 4.81 -11.22
CA ALA A 150 -19.92 4.14 -9.92
C ALA A 150 -19.14 2.82 -9.85
N LYS A 151 -19.13 2.03 -10.94
CA LYS A 151 -18.34 0.79 -11.04
C LYS A 151 -16.84 1.09 -10.86
N HIS A 152 -16.29 2.03 -11.60
CA HIS A 152 -14.87 2.40 -11.52
C HIS A 152 -14.50 2.98 -10.15
N MET A 153 -15.36 3.81 -9.56
CA MET A 153 -15.18 4.36 -8.23
C MET A 153 -15.22 3.28 -7.14
N LYS A 154 -16.08 2.25 -7.27
CA LYS A 154 -16.11 1.08 -6.38
C LYS A 154 -14.81 0.26 -6.48
N HIS A 155 -14.25 0.10 -7.68
CA HIS A 155 -12.96 -0.57 -7.86
C HIS A 155 -11.82 0.22 -7.20
N LEU A 156 -11.74 1.53 -7.41
CA LEU A 156 -10.76 2.40 -6.75
C LEU A 156 -10.88 2.31 -5.23
N LYS A 157 -12.11 2.48 -4.69
CA LYS A 157 -12.39 2.37 -3.25
C LYS A 157 -11.91 1.05 -2.67
N ARG A 158 -12.17 -0.07 -3.36
CA ARG A 158 -11.71 -1.40 -2.92
C ARG A 158 -10.19 -1.44 -2.74
N HIS A 159 -9.42 -0.93 -3.70
CA HIS A 159 -7.95 -0.98 -3.64
C HIS A 159 -7.37 0.03 -2.64
N VAL A 160 -8.03 1.18 -2.44
CA VAL A 160 -7.70 2.10 -1.35
C VAL A 160 -7.92 1.43 0.02
N ASN A 161 -9.02 0.70 0.19
CA ASN A 161 -9.27 -0.05 1.43
C ASN A 161 -8.22 -1.15 1.66
N ILE A 162 -7.80 -1.87 0.59
CA ILE A 162 -6.72 -2.85 0.69
C ILE A 162 -5.41 -2.16 1.10
N ALA A 163 -5.11 -0.99 0.54
CA ALA A 163 -3.93 -0.21 0.88
C ALA A 163 -3.94 0.26 2.36
N ILE A 164 -5.10 0.65 2.89
CA ILE A 164 -5.26 0.97 4.32
C ILE A 164 -5.04 -0.27 5.18
N ASN A 165 -5.67 -1.42 4.84
CA ASN A 165 -5.51 -2.66 5.59
C ASN A 165 -4.07 -3.19 5.58
N LYS A 166 -3.29 -2.85 4.55
CA LYS A 166 -1.87 -3.17 4.42
C LYS A 166 -0.95 -2.04 4.93
N GLU A 167 -1.51 -1.03 5.58
CA GLU A 167 -0.79 0.10 6.19
C GLU A 167 0.01 0.98 5.21
N TYR A 168 -0.30 0.95 3.90
CA TYR A 168 0.25 1.90 2.93
C TYR A 168 -0.35 3.30 3.06
N ILE A 169 -1.59 3.40 3.58
CA ILE A 169 -2.32 4.64 3.82
C ILE A 169 -2.83 4.64 5.25
N GLU A 170 -2.62 5.73 5.99
CA GLU A 170 -3.20 5.93 7.31
C GLU A 170 -4.72 6.10 7.21
N ILE A 171 -5.48 5.48 8.13
CA ILE A 171 -6.95 5.55 8.13
C ILE A 171 -7.49 6.99 8.22
N GLN A 172 -6.74 7.91 8.84
CA GLN A 172 -7.10 9.32 8.94
C GLN A 172 -7.12 10.01 7.56
N LYS A 173 -6.31 9.51 6.61
CA LYS A 173 -6.19 10.02 5.23
C LYS A 173 -7.13 9.34 4.25
N TYR A 174 -8.12 8.58 4.75
CA TYR A 174 -9.05 7.85 3.90
C TYR A 174 -9.89 8.76 3.00
N ALA A 175 -9.58 8.80 1.72
CA ALA A 175 -10.22 9.67 0.73
C ALA A 175 -11.74 9.47 0.59
N PHE A 176 -12.23 8.23 0.76
CA PHE A 176 -13.65 7.89 0.65
C PHE A 176 -14.45 8.11 1.96
N ARG A 177 -13.87 8.70 2.99
CA ARG A 177 -14.58 8.98 4.24
C ARG A 177 -15.76 9.92 4.03
N LYS A 178 -15.56 10.97 3.22
CA LYS A 178 -16.58 11.99 2.89
C LYS A 178 -17.16 11.81 1.48
N TYR A 179 -16.49 11.04 0.61
CA TYR A 179 -16.91 10.84 -0.75
C TYR A 179 -18.00 9.76 -0.84
N LYS A 180 -19.16 10.11 -1.45
CA LYS A 180 -20.28 9.19 -1.67
C LYS A 180 -20.37 8.83 -3.15
N ILE A 181 -20.31 7.54 -3.47
CA ILE A 181 -20.48 7.04 -4.84
C ILE A 181 -21.94 7.18 -5.23
N LYS A 182 -22.22 7.94 -6.30
CA LYS A 182 -23.57 8.14 -6.86
C LYS A 182 -23.95 6.94 -7.73
N THR A 183 -25.16 6.43 -7.57
CA THR A 183 -25.75 5.38 -8.41
C THR A 183 -27.16 5.80 -8.82
N VAL A 184 -27.58 5.41 -10.02
CA VAL A 184 -28.97 5.56 -10.46
C VAL A 184 -29.60 4.17 -10.44
N GLU A 185 -30.77 4.05 -9.80
CA GLU A 185 -31.57 2.83 -9.87
C GLU A 185 -32.11 2.66 -11.29
N ASN A 186 -31.81 1.51 -11.90
CA ASN A 186 -32.48 1.14 -13.15
C ASN A 186 -33.93 0.78 -12.79
N LYS A 187 -34.88 1.66 -13.07
CA LYS A 187 -36.29 1.29 -13.08
C LYS A 187 -36.48 0.32 -14.26
N HIS A 188 -36.72 -0.93 -13.94
CA HIS A 188 -37.21 -1.94 -14.90
C HIS A 188 -38.68 -1.72 -15.18
#